data_ea5ae34cdfc37c890ddb160cf909fa20
#
_entry.id   ea5ae34cdfc37c890ddb160cf909fa20
#
_cell.length_a   1.000
_cell.length_b   1.000
_cell.length_c   1.000
_cell.angle_alpha   90.00
_cell.angle_beta   90.00
_cell.angle_gamma   90.00
#
_symmetry.space_group_name_H-M   'P 1'
#
loop_
_entity.id
_entity.type
_entity.pdbx_description
1 polymer ?
#
loop_
_entity_poly.entity_id
_entity_poly.type
_entity_poly.pdbx_seq_one_letter_code
_entity_poly.pdbx_strand_id
1 'polypeptide(L)'
;MKVAFMASDAIALDCIKMLHAGQCPGFELSCVVSNPDKPKGRGKKMSPNDVSAWAIENGVELMRPEKSPDDSVAGRMRELGVEMIIVMAYGHMLKKNILDYGEYPCINLHASLLPQLRGASPVETA
;
A
#
# COMPACT_ATOMS: atom_id res chain seq x y z
N MET A 1 -13.53 8.87 4.05
CA MET A 1 -12.23 8.75 4.72
C MET A 1 -11.15 8.54 3.66
N LYS A 2 -10.16 9.37 3.68
CA LYS A 2 -9.05 9.27 2.72
C LYS A 2 -8.02 8.29 3.21
N VAL A 3 -7.59 7.41 2.32
CA VAL A 3 -6.73 6.28 2.66
C VAL A 3 -5.46 6.29 1.83
N ALA A 4 -4.35 5.97 2.47
CA ALA A 4 -3.11 5.67 1.76
C ALA A 4 -2.97 4.15 1.73
N PHE A 5 -2.55 3.61 0.59
CA PHE A 5 -2.38 2.18 0.45
C PHE A 5 -0.89 1.87 0.21
N MET A 6 -0.32 1.08 1.09
CA MET A 6 1.09 0.68 0.98
C MET A 6 1.17 -0.74 0.49
N ALA A 7 1.73 -0.93 -0.68
CA ALA A 7 1.80 -2.25 -1.30
C ALA A 7 2.85 -2.28 -2.41
N SER A 8 3.37 -3.46 -2.68
CA SER A 8 4.36 -3.63 -3.75
C SER A 8 4.07 -4.83 -4.62
N ASP A 9 3.15 -5.68 -4.25
CA ASP A 9 2.86 -6.90 -4.98
C ASP A 9 1.50 -6.80 -5.65
N ALA A 10 1.39 -7.40 -6.81
CA ALA A 10 0.16 -7.40 -7.59
C ALA A 10 -1.05 -7.94 -6.83
N ILE A 11 -0.81 -8.73 -5.79
CA ILE A 11 -1.90 -9.29 -5.01
C ILE A 11 -2.76 -8.20 -4.37
N ALA A 12 -2.22 -7.00 -4.19
CA ALA A 12 -2.97 -5.90 -3.60
C ALA A 12 -3.81 -5.13 -4.63
N LEU A 13 -3.62 -5.39 -5.91
CA LEU A 13 -4.26 -4.57 -6.94
C LEU A 13 -5.77 -4.58 -6.89
N ASP A 14 -6.38 -5.73 -6.61
CA ASP A 14 -7.84 -5.77 -6.57
C ASP A 14 -8.39 -4.83 -5.51
N CYS A 15 -7.79 -4.81 -4.33
CA CYS A 15 -8.23 -3.91 -3.27
C CYS A 15 -7.99 -2.44 -3.64
N ILE A 16 -6.85 -2.16 -4.24
CA ILE A 16 -6.51 -0.80 -4.63
C ILE A 16 -7.49 -0.30 -5.68
N LYS A 17 -7.80 -1.14 -6.66
CA LYS A 17 -8.73 -0.78 -7.73
C LYS A 17 -10.14 -0.55 -7.19
N MET A 18 -10.57 -1.34 -6.24
CA MET A 18 -11.88 -1.16 -5.63
C MET A 18 -11.97 0.18 -4.91
N LEU A 19 -10.93 0.55 -4.19
CA LEU A 19 -10.91 1.84 -3.51
C LEU A 19 -10.92 2.99 -4.51
N HIS A 20 -10.12 2.85 -5.56
CA HIS A 20 -10.02 3.90 -6.57
C HIS A 20 -11.34 4.08 -7.33
N ALA A 21 -12.05 2.99 -7.57
CA ALA A 21 -13.31 3.01 -8.30
C ALA A 21 -14.50 3.46 -7.45
N GLY A 22 -14.30 3.74 -6.18
CA GLY A 22 -15.37 4.16 -5.31
C GLY A 22 -16.28 3.02 -4.88
N GLN A 23 -15.81 1.80 -4.96
CA GLN A 23 -16.61 0.63 -4.60
C GLN A 23 -16.59 0.31 -3.12
N CYS A 24 -15.85 1.06 -2.33
CA CYS A 24 -15.81 0.91 -0.88
C CYS A 24 -16.44 2.15 -0.27
N PRO A 25 -17.74 2.12 0.04
CA PRO A 25 -18.43 3.30 0.55
C PRO A 25 -17.74 3.84 1.80
N GLY A 26 -17.56 5.14 1.82
CA GLY A 26 -16.91 5.78 2.97
C GLY A 26 -15.40 5.86 2.87
N PHE A 27 -14.80 5.23 1.85
CA PHE A 27 -13.35 5.24 1.70
C PHE A 27 -12.95 5.75 0.33
N GLU A 28 -11.85 6.49 0.29
CA GLU A 28 -11.36 7.09 -0.94
C GLU A 28 -9.84 6.90 -0.99
N LEU A 29 -9.33 6.39 -2.09
CA LEU A 29 -7.90 6.23 -2.26
C LEU A 29 -7.26 7.58 -2.51
N SER A 30 -6.36 7.99 -1.63
CA SER A 30 -5.69 9.27 -1.74
C SER A 30 -4.29 9.15 -2.34
N CYS A 31 -3.58 8.10 -2.01
CA CYS A 31 -2.25 7.88 -2.54
C CYS A 31 -1.82 6.43 -2.36
N VAL A 32 -0.78 6.07 -3.08
CA VAL A 32 -0.17 4.74 -2.98
C VAL A 32 1.29 4.93 -2.59
N VAL A 33 1.77 4.09 -1.68
CA VAL A 33 3.18 4.04 -1.31
C VAL A 33 3.68 2.65 -1.70
N SER A 34 4.75 2.61 -2.45
CA SER A 34 5.27 1.35 -2.95
C SER A 34 6.79 1.35 -2.92
N ASN A 35 7.40 0.30 -3.42
CA ASN A 35 8.85 0.20 -3.45
C ASN A 35 9.41 0.80 -4.72
N PRO A 36 10.69 1.22 -4.70
CA PRO A 36 11.31 1.77 -5.90
C PRO A 36 11.39 0.75 -7.03
N ASP A 37 11.60 1.25 -8.23
CA ASP A 37 11.80 0.40 -9.40
C ASP A 37 12.99 -0.53 -9.17
N LYS A 38 12.92 -1.69 -9.76
CA LYS A 38 13.96 -2.70 -9.64
C LYS A 38 14.37 -3.20 -11.01
N PRO A 39 15.60 -3.71 -11.17
CA PRO A 39 15.99 -4.34 -12.41
C PRO A 39 15.06 -5.53 -12.69
N LYS A 40 14.61 -5.64 -13.91
CA LYS A 40 13.67 -6.68 -14.29
C LYS A 40 14.00 -7.21 -15.68
N GLY A 41 13.95 -8.53 -15.80
CA GLY A 41 14.13 -9.18 -17.07
C GLY A 41 15.55 -9.15 -17.58
N ARG A 42 15.71 -9.50 -18.84
CA ARG A 42 17.01 -9.44 -19.48
C ARG A 42 17.43 -8.01 -19.66
N GLY A 43 18.71 -7.74 -19.51
CA GLY A 43 19.20 -6.39 -19.61
C GLY A 43 18.99 -5.59 -18.35
N LYS A 44 18.29 -6.16 -17.38
CA LYS A 44 18.09 -5.56 -16.06
C LYS A 44 17.66 -4.10 -16.14
N LYS A 45 16.68 -3.84 -16.98
CA LYS A 45 16.12 -2.53 -17.08
C LYS A 45 15.32 -2.21 -15.82
N MET A 46 15.48 -1.01 -15.29
CA MET A 46 14.71 -0.61 -14.12
C MET A 46 13.24 -0.52 -14.49
N SER A 47 12.41 -1.18 -13.72
CA SER A 47 10.97 -1.22 -13.99
C SER A 47 10.19 -1.11 -12.71
N PRO A 48 9.02 -0.45 -12.76
CA PRO A 48 8.17 -0.35 -11.58
C PRO A 48 7.51 -1.70 -11.31
N ASN A 49 7.17 -1.94 -10.05
CA ASN A 49 6.36 -3.10 -9.73
C ASN A 49 4.93 -2.85 -10.23
N ASP A 50 4.10 -3.88 -10.16
CA ASP A 50 2.75 -3.79 -10.72
C ASP A 50 1.89 -2.72 -10.03
N VAL A 51 2.07 -2.53 -8.75
CA VAL A 51 1.31 -1.52 -8.01
C VAL A 51 1.73 -0.12 -8.47
N SER A 52 3.03 0.12 -8.57
CA SER A 52 3.53 1.41 -9.03
C SER A 52 3.09 1.69 -10.47
N ALA A 53 3.19 0.68 -11.34
CA ALA A 53 2.78 0.84 -12.72
C ALA A 53 1.29 1.22 -12.81
N TRP A 54 0.47 0.57 -12.04
CA TRP A 54 -0.95 0.88 -12.03
C TRP A 54 -1.21 2.31 -11.55
N ALA A 55 -0.53 2.74 -10.50
CA ALA A 55 -0.71 4.08 -9.97
C ALA A 55 -0.31 5.14 -10.99
N ILE A 56 0.80 4.90 -11.69
CA ILE A 56 1.26 5.83 -12.72
C ILE A 56 0.23 5.90 -13.84
N GLU A 57 -0.26 4.76 -14.30
CA GLU A 57 -1.25 4.73 -15.38
C GLU A 57 -2.54 5.43 -15.05
N ASN A 58 -2.94 5.39 -13.78
CA ASN A 58 -4.22 5.92 -13.36
C ASN A 58 -4.14 7.30 -12.72
N GLY A 59 -2.96 7.91 -12.76
CA GLY A 59 -2.80 9.26 -12.23
C GLY A 59 -2.94 9.36 -10.73
N VAL A 60 -2.68 8.27 -10.01
CA VAL A 60 -2.79 8.27 -8.57
C VAL A 60 -1.45 8.72 -7.98
N GLU A 61 -1.50 9.56 -6.96
CA GLU A 61 -0.29 10.01 -6.28
C GLU A 61 0.51 8.81 -5.79
N LEU A 62 1.79 8.75 -6.11
CA LEU A 62 2.63 7.61 -5.80
C LEU A 62 3.91 8.05 -5.11
N MET A 63 4.23 7.41 -4.00
CA MET A 63 5.49 7.63 -3.30
C MET A 63 6.26 6.32 -3.26
N ARG A 64 7.57 6.38 -3.53
CA ARG A 64 8.42 5.19 -3.57
C ARG A 64 9.69 5.40 -2.76
N PRO A 65 9.58 5.42 -1.43
CA PRO A 65 10.77 5.59 -0.59
C PRO A 65 11.70 4.40 -0.72
N GLU A 66 12.99 4.64 -0.71
CA GLU A 66 13.98 3.58 -0.91
C GLU A 66 14.10 2.68 0.31
N LYS A 67 13.74 3.18 1.46
CA LYS A 67 13.76 2.40 2.70
C LYS A 67 12.38 2.45 3.31
N SER A 68 12.27 2.07 4.57
CA SER A 68 11.00 2.17 5.26
C SER A 68 10.49 3.61 5.15
N PRO A 69 9.18 3.79 5.03
CA PRO A 69 8.62 5.14 4.95
C PRO A 69 9.03 5.96 6.16
N ASP A 70 9.40 7.19 5.90
CA ASP A 70 9.88 8.09 6.95
C ASP A 70 8.94 9.27 7.13
N ASP A 71 9.43 10.30 7.84
CA ASP A 71 8.62 11.46 8.12
C ASP A 71 8.24 12.25 6.87
N SER A 72 9.01 12.14 5.80
CA SER A 72 8.65 12.84 4.57
C SER A 72 7.41 12.21 3.94
N VAL A 73 7.29 10.88 4.02
CA VAL A 73 6.10 10.19 3.55
C VAL A 73 4.90 10.59 4.42
N ALA A 74 5.07 10.59 5.74
CA ALA A 74 4.00 10.99 6.64
C ALA A 74 3.57 12.43 6.38
N GLY A 75 4.51 13.32 6.14
CA GLY A 75 4.21 14.71 5.85
C GLY A 75 3.40 14.87 4.58
N ARG A 76 3.76 14.12 3.54
CA ARG A 76 3.02 14.17 2.29
C ARG A 76 1.61 13.61 2.46
N MET A 77 1.47 12.52 3.22
CA MET A 77 0.16 11.97 3.50
C MET A 77 -0.73 12.98 4.23
N ARG A 78 -0.15 13.76 5.15
CA ARG A 78 -0.92 14.80 5.83
C ARG A 78 -1.38 15.87 4.87
N GLU A 79 -0.51 16.27 3.95
CA GLU A 79 -0.88 17.26 2.93
C GLU A 79 -2.03 16.77 2.06
N LEU A 80 -2.06 15.47 1.80
CA LEU A 80 -3.10 14.88 0.97
C LEU A 80 -4.38 14.58 1.75
N GLY A 81 -4.36 14.81 3.05
CA GLY A 81 -5.54 14.58 3.87
C GLY A 81 -5.77 13.12 4.24
N VAL A 82 -4.73 12.30 4.17
CA VAL A 82 -4.86 10.88 4.51
C VAL A 82 -5.21 10.72 5.98
N GLU A 83 -6.20 9.89 6.25
CA GLU A 83 -6.68 9.64 7.60
C GLU A 83 -6.32 8.25 8.10
N MET A 84 -6.15 7.30 7.20
CA MET A 84 -5.89 5.92 7.57
C MET A 84 -4.94 5.29 6.57
N ILE A 85 -4.11 4.35 7.03
CA ILE A 85 -3.17 3.63 6.18
C ILE A 85 -3.57 2.17 6.11
N ILE A 86 -3.62 1.63 4.91
CA ILE A 86 -3.84 0.20 4.69
C ILE A 86 -2.57 -0.37 4.08
N VAL A 87 -2.10 -1.48 4.61
CA VAL A 87 -0.88 -2.14 4.16
C VAL A 87 -1.22 -3.54 3.66
N MET A 88 -0.71 -3.91 2.50
CA MET A 88 -0.89 -5.26 1.98
C MET A 88 0.29 -5.60 1.10
N ALA A 89 1.07 -6.59 1.50
CA ALA A 89 2.23 -7.05 0.71
C ALA A 89 3.18 -5.91 0.34
N TYR A 90 3.56 -5.11 1.33
CA TYR A 90 4.42 -3.97 1.09
C TYR A 90 5.90 -4.32 1.10
N GLY A 91 6.32 -5.20 2.00
CA GLY A 91 7.70 -5.66 2.01
C GLY A 91 8.67 -4.90 2.90
N HIS A 92 8.21 -3.88 3.57
CA HIS A 92 9.04 -3.15 4.54
C HIS A 92 8.36 -3.13 5.90
N MET A 93 9.18 -3.17 6.94
CA MET A 93 8.67 -3.01 8.28
C MET A 93 8.32 -1.54 8.50
N LEU A 94 7.18 -1.30 9.08
CA LEU A 94 6.74 0.06 9.37
C LEU A 94 7.17 0.46 10.75
N LYS A 95 7.71 1.66 10.86
CA LYS A 95 8.16 2.19 12.13
C LYS A 95 7.04 2.96 12.81
N LYS A 96 7.28 3.33 14.05
CA LYS A 96 6.28 3.99 14.86
C LYS A 96 5.71 5.25 14.23
N ASN A 97 6.54 6.03 13.53
CA ASN A 97 6.08 7.25 12.91
C ASN A 97 4.98 7.03 11.88
N ILE A 98 4.96 5.83 11.26
CA ILE A 98 3.92 5.48 10.32
C ILE A 98 2.78 4.76 11.04
N LEU A 99 3.11 3.86 11.94
CA LEU A 99 2.06 3.10 12.66
C LEU A 99 1.16 4.01 13.47
N ASP A 100 1.72 5.10 14.01
CA ASP A 100 0.97 6.06 14.82
C ASP A 100 0.53 7.27 14.02
N TYR A 101 0.56 7.19 12.70
CA TYR A 101 0.35 8.34 11.84
C TYR A 101 -0.97 9.06 12.05
N GLY A 102 -2.06 8.33 12.13
CA GLY A 102 -3.38 8.94 12.15
C GLY A 102 -4.18 8.56 13.37
N GLU A 103 -5.39 9.08 13.42
CA GLU A 103 -6.31 8.73 14.49
C GLU A 103 -6.72 7.28 14.41
N TYR A 104 -6.72 6.72 13.22
CA TYR A 104 -7.17 5.35 12.98
C TYR A 104 -5.97 4.43 12.90
N PRO A 105 -6.12 3.19 13.35
CA PRO A 105 -4.99 2.26 13.30
C PRO A 105 -4.57 1.97 11.87
N CYS A 106 -3.31 1.67 11.71
CA CYS A 106 -2.78 1.19 10.46
C CYS A 106 -3.27 -0.25 10.29
N ILE A 107 -3.94 -0.53 9.18
CA ILE A 107 -4.53 -1.84 8.95
C ILE A 107 -3.65 -2.64 8.01
N ASN A 108 -3.25 -3.83 8.44
CA ASN A 108 -2.43 -4.71 7.62
C ASN A 108 -3.30 -5.86 7.12
N LEU A 109 -3.50 -5.90 5.82
CA LEU A 109 -4.31 -6.95 5.22
C LEU A 109 -3.42 -8.10 4.78
N HIS A 110 -3.81 -9.30 5.12
CA HIS A 110 -3.13 -10.50 4.67
C HIS A 110 -4.00 -11.17 3.64
N ALA A 111 -3.53 -11.12 2.42
CA ALA A 111 -4.28 -11.69 1.34
C ALA A 111 -3.78 -13.07 1.06
N SER A 112 -4.32 -13.66 0.15
CA SER A 112 -3.69 -14.74 -0.51
C SER A 112 -3.83 -16.10 0.04
N LEU A 113 -3.96 -16.25 1.21
CA LEU A 113 -3.80 -17.56 1.75
C LEU A 113 -5.07 -18.12 2.27
N LEU A 114 -6.17 -17.58 1.76
CA LEU A 114 -7.45 -18.01 2.26
C LEU A 114 -7.65 -19.51 2.28
N PRO A 115 -7.37 -20.23 1.23
CA PRO A 115 -7.57 -21.65 1.29
C PRO A 115 -6.71 -22.33 2.33
N GLN A 116 -5.50 -21.87 2.48
CA GLN A 116 -4.59 -22.44 3.44
C GLN A 116 -4.88 -21.96 4.84
N LEU A 117 -5.44 -20.78 4.95
CA LEU A 117 -5.64 -20.20 6.25
C LEU A 117 -6.94 -20.54 6.88
N ARG A 118 -7.87 -21.09 6.12
CA ARG A 118 -9.15 -21.28 6.73
C ARG A 118 -9.12 -22.18 7.93
N GLY A 119 -8.19 -23.03 8.06
CA GLY A 119 -8.05 -23.77 9.27
C GLY A 119 -6.99 -23.23 10.16
N ALA A 120 -6.31 -22.22 9.73
CA ALA A 120 -5.19 -21.72 10.47
C ALA A 120 -5.54 -20.41 11.05
N SER A 121 -5.30 -20.27 12.25
CA SER A 121 -5.62 -19.07 12.83
C SER A 121 -4.66 -17.97 12.58
N PRO A 122 -3.56 -18.18 11.94
CA PRO A 122 -2.65 -17.07 11.76
C PRO A 122 -3.31 -15.85 11.20
N VAL A 123 -4.43 -16.06 10.66
CA VAL A 123 -5.15 -14.94 10.15
C VAL A 123 -5.34 -13.90 11.19
N GLU A 124 -5.64 -14.34 12.34
CA GLU A 124 -5.90 -13.40 13.32
C GLU A 124 -4.74 -12.69 13.75
N THR A 125 -3.64 -13.20 13.52
CA THR A 125 -2.48 -12.47 13.91
C THR A 125 -2.23 -11.36 12.99
N ALA A 126 -2.98 -11.34 12.00
CA ALA A 126 -2.80 -10.27 11.05
C ALA A 126 -2.93 -8.95 11.73
#